data_26f1f8d0b9e2bf88228af6fcc41b573c
#
_entry.id   26f1f8d0b9e2bf88228af6fcc41b573c
#
_cell.length_a   1.000
_cell.length_b   1.000
_cell.length_c   1.000
_cell.angle_alpha   90.00
_cell.angle_beta   90.00
_cell.angle_gamma   90.00
#
_symmetry.space_group_name_H-M   'P 1'
#
loop_
_entity.id
_entity.type
_entity.pdbx_description
1 polymer ?
#
loop_
_entity_poly.entity_id
_entity_poly.type
_entity_poly.pdbx_seq_one_letter_code
_entity_poly.pdbx_strand_id
1 'polypeptide(L)'
;KAASIYVSDTHVINKMSDTKNYLILDVRSTESYTKGHLKGSLSLPLFDKDNKLPDDLAKAFTEYVAAHKADFEGKTIYVLCNSGARGAAKATQLLKEAGITNIKVFTIENGAKSEVIQKHFVTDPVADPDTKKDNNGKDNNKNQNNGKTTTAATTKTGDTAPIAALAVAMLAALGAIIAFGKKKIVK
;
A
#
# COMPACT_ATOMS: atom_id res chain seq x y z
N LYS A 1 -0.22 33.60 -3.30
CA LYS A 1 0.61 32.66 -2.56
C LYS A 1 0.30 31.28 -3.09
N ALA A 2 1.31 30.51 -3.54
CA ALA A 2 1.13 29.12 -3.86
C ALA A 2 0.65 28.35 -2.61
N ALA A 3 -0.33 27.46 -2.75
CA ALA A 3 -0.79 26.63 -1.65
C ALA A 3 0.35 25.70 -1.18
N SER A 4 0.46 25.49 0.13
CA SER A 4 1.45 24.54 0.67
C SER A 4 1.15 23.14 0.17
N ILE A 5 2.19 22.43 -0.24
CA ILE A 5 2.11 20.98 -0.56
C ILE A 5 2.25 20.11 0.68
N TYR A 6 2.53 20.71 1.83
CA TYR A 6 2.75 20.00 3.09
C TYR A 6 1.47 19.96 3.92
N VAL A 7 1.24 18.82 4.56
CA VAL A 7 0.20 18.60 5.56
C VAL A 7 0.87 18.16 6.87
N SER A 8 0.38 18.66 7.99
CA SER A 8 0.94 18.31 9.29
C SER A 8 0.65 16.86 9.65
N ASP A 9 1.58 16.23 10.37
CA ASP A 9 1.48 14.85 10.83
C ASP A 9 0.20 14.59 11.62
N THR A 10 -0.13 15.49 12.56
CA THR A 10 -1.35 15.39 13.38
C THR A 10 -2.62 15.44 12.54
N HIS A 11 -2.65 16.29 11.50
CA HIS A 11 -3.81 16.34 10.61
C HIS A 11 -4.05 15.02 9.89
N VAL A 12 -2.97 14.39 9.39
CA VAL A 12 -3.06 13.09 8.72
C VAL A 12 -3.61 12.02 9.65
N ILE A 13 -3.11 11.95 10.89
CA ILE A 13 -3.59 11.00 11.90
C ILE A 13 -5.08 11.18 12.17
N ASN A 14 -5.55 12.42 12.27
CA ASN A 14 -6.97 12.72 12.50
C ASN A 14 -7.87 12.35 11.29
N LYS A 15 -7.31 12.22 10.09
CA LYS A 15 -8.05 11.91 8.86
C LYS A 15 -7.91 10.46 8.41
N MET A 16 -6.97 9.69 8.96
CA MET A 16 -6.64 8.35 8.46
C MET A 16 -7.79 7.33 8.55
N SER A 17 -8.79 7.56 9.40
CA SER A 17 -9.97 6.69 9.50
C SER A 17 -11.05 7.01 8.47
N ASP A 18 -11.03 8.19 7.86
CA ASP A 18 -11.97 8.60 6.80
C ASP A 18 -11.47 8.16 5.42
N THR A 19 -11.51 6.88 5.16
CA THR A 19 -11.01 6.28 3.91
C THR A 19 -11.87 6.60 2.68
N LYS A 20 -13.06 7.17 2.89
CA LYS A 20 -13.93 7.60 1.79
C LYS A 20 -13.36 8.85 1.11
N ASN A 21 -12.87 9.82 1.89
CA ASN A 21 -12.44 11.11 1.38
C ASN A 21 -10.90 11.25 1.30
N TYR A 22 -10.18 10.41 2.05
CA TYR A 22 -8.72 10.49 2.16
C TYR A 22 -8.07 9.15 1.85
N LEU A 23 -6.93 9.21 1.18
CA LEU A 23 -6.07 8.07 0.93
C LEU A 23 -4.68 8.38 1.45
N ILE A 24 -4.15 7.54 2.32
CA ILE A 24 -2.73 7.58 2.70
C ILE A 24 -1.99 6.65 1.76
N LEU A 25 -1.10 7.22 0.96
CA LEU A 25 -0.30 6.53 -0.03
C LEU A 25 1.14 6.40 0.46
N ASP A 26 1.53 5.21 0.87
CA ASP A 26 2.89 4.93 1.32
C ASP A 26 3.75 4.51 0.13
N VAL A 27 4.69 5.38 -0.24
CA VAL A 27 5.58 5.19 -1.40
C VAL A 27 6.98 4.73 -1.00
N ARG A 28 7.19 4.41 0.28
CA ARG A 28 8.46 3.85 0.76
C ARG A 28 8.68 2.45 0.18
N SER A 29 9.89 1.91 0.36
CA SER A 29 10.16 0.53 -0.03
C SER A 29 9.25 -0.47 0.68
N THR A 30 9.01 -1.62 0.07
CA THR A 30 8.22 -2.70 0.65
C THR A 30 8.74 -3.12 2.03
N GLU A 31 10.07 -3.19 2.20
CA GLU A 31 10.69 -3.53 3.49
C GLU A 31 10.39 -2.48 4.56
N SER A 32 10.38 -1.20 4.19
CA SER A 32 10.03 -0.12 5.13
C SER A 32 8.57 -0.20 5.55
N TYR A 33 7.67 -0.46 4.61
CA TYR A 33 6.25 -0.65 4.87
C TYR A 33 5.99 -1.83 5.81
N THR A 34 6.62 -2.97 5.55
CA THR A 34 6.49 -4.20 6.37
C THR A 34 6.97 -3.99 7.81
N LYS A 35 8.02 -3.19 8.01
CA LYS A 35 8.52 -2.85 9.36
C LYS A 35 7.58 -1.98 10.17
N GLY A 36 6.72 -1.22 9.51
CA GLY A 36 5.70 -0.39 10.15
C GLY A 36 5.08 0.60 9.16
N HIS A 37 3.76 0.69 9.18
CA HIS A 37 2.97 1.54 8.31
C HIS A 37 1.74 2.08 9.03
N LEU A 38 1.15 3.15 8.50
CA LEU A 38 -0.12 3.66 9.03
C LEU A 38 -1.25 2.69 8.66
N LYS A 39 -2.10 2.38 9.63
CA LYS A 39 -3.25 1.48 9.42
C LYS A 39 -4.13 2.01 8.28
N GLY A 40 -4.44 1.14 7.32
CA GLY A 40 -5.27 1.47 6.16
C GLY A 40 -4.54 2.26 5.06
N SER A 41 -3.23 2.49 5.18
CA SER A 41 -2.45 3.05 4.08
C SER A 41 -2.29 2.06 2.93
N LEU A 42 -2.28 2.57 1.71
CA LEU A 42 -1.99 1.81 0.51
C LEU A 42 -0.47 1.80 0.27
N SER A 43 0.12 0.62 0.25
CA SER A 43 1.53 0.46 -0.13
C SER A 43 1.66 0.45 -1.65
N LEU A 44 2.30 1.47 -2.20
CA LEU A 44 2.58 1.55 -3.63
C LEU A 44 3.99 2.14 -3.82
N PRO A 45 5.03 1.30 -3.69
CA PRO A 45 6.40 1.75 -3.60
C PRO A 45 6.86 2.53 -4.84
N LEU A 46 7.49 3.66 -4.62
CA LEU A 46 8.26 4.41 -5.61
C LEU A 46 9.76 4.40 -5.29
N PHE A 47 10.09 4.12 -4.03
CA PHE A 47 11.47 4.02 -3.57
C PHE A 47 11.88 2.57 -3.37
N ASP A 48 13.10 2.25 -3.77
CA ASP A 48 13.76 0.99 -3.40
C ASP A 48 14.36 1.05 -1.98
N LYS A 49 14.99 -0.03 -1.55
CA LYS A 49 15.65 -0.12 -0.23
C LYS A 49 16.77 0.91 -0.04
N ASP A 50 17.37 1.39 -1.13
CA ASP A 50 18.46 2.37 -1.14
C ASP A 50 17.95 3.81 -1.31
N ASN A 51 16.63 4.02 -1.19
CA ASN A 51 15.95 5.31 -1.30
C ASN A 51 16.13 5.97 -2.69
N LYS A 52 16.22 5.16 -3.73
CA LYS A 52 16.23 5.57 -5.14
C LYS A 52 14.83 5.43 -5.72
N LEU A 53 14.60 6.06 -6.86
CA LEU A 53 13.33 6.05 -7.61
C LEU A 53 13.55 5.29 -8.94
N PRO A 54 13.58 3.95 -8.95
CA PRO A 54 13.81 3.19 -10.16
C PRO A 54 12.58 3.22 -11.09
N ASP A 55 12.83 3.12 -12.39
CA ASP A 55 11.79 3.23 -13.43
C ASP A 55 10.78 2.07 -13.40
N ASP A 56 11.19 0.89 -12.98
CA ASP A 56 10.32 -0.27 -12.85
C ASP A 56 9.26 -0.07 -11.76
N LEU A 57 9.60 0.55 -10.63
CA LEU A 57 8.62 0.92 -9.60
C LEU A 57 7.68 2.01 -10.09
N ALA A 58 8.18 3.01 -10.82
CA ALA A 58 7.34 4.04 -11.42
C ALA A 58 6.35 3.45 -12.43
N LYS A 59 6.78 2.48 -13.23
CA LYS A 59 5.92 1.76 -14.17
C LYS A 59 4.84 0.95 -13.44
N ALA A 60 5.22 0.16 -12.44
CA ALA A 60 4.28 -0.63 -11.63
C ALA A 60 3.25 0.28 -10.93
N PHE A 61 3.68 1.42 -10.40
CA PHE A 61 2.81 2.43 -9.82
C PHE A 61 1.74 2.90 -10.83
N THR A 62 2.16 3.30 -12.02
CA THR A 62 1.26 3.80 -13.06
C THR A 62 0.27 2.72 -13.52
N GLU A 63 0.72 1.49 -13.68
CA GLU A 63 -0.11 0.35 -14.06
C GLU A 63 -1.16 0.05 -12.99
N TYR A 64 -0.78 0.06 -11.71
CA TYR A 64 -1.70 -0.13 -10.60
C TYR A 64 -2.77 0.97 -10.57
N VAL A 65 -2.36 2.22 -10.62
CA VAL A 65 -3.28 3.37 -10.61
C VAL A 65 -4.26 3.31 -11.79
N ALA A 66 -3.79 2.97 -12.98
CA ALA A 66 -4.63 2.84 -14.17
C ALA A 66 -5.70 1.76 -14.01
N ALA A 67 -5.36 0.65 -13.34
CA ALA A 67 -6.29 -0.45 -13.06
C ALA A 67 -7.28 -0.15 -11.92
N HIS A 68 -6.96 0.82 -11.03
CA HIS A 68 -7.71 1.10 -9.79
C HIS A 68 -8.12 2.59 -9.69
N LYS A 69 -8.43 3.23 -10.80
CA LYS A 69 -8.73 4.67 -10.84
C LYS A 69 -9.77 5.12 -9.82
N ALA A 70 -10.83 4.34 -9.64
CA ALA A 70 -11.92 4.67 -8.71
C ALA A 70 -11.46 4.79 -7.25
N ASP A 71 -10.35 4.16 -6.86
CA ASP A 71 -9.81 4.22 -5.51
C ASP A 71 -9.07 5.53 -5.24
N PHE A 72 -8.71 6.26 -6.30
CA PHE A 72 -7.97 7.52 -6.23
C PHE A 72 -8.85 8.73 -6.54
N GLU A 73 -9.76 8.63 -7.49
CA GLU A 73 -10.56 9.75 -7.97
C GLU A 73 -11.41 10.40 -6.87
N GLY A 74 -11.41 11.72 -6.83
CA GLY A 74 -12.18 12.51 -5.88
C GLY A 74 -11.59 12.56 -4.47
N LYS A 75 -10.47 11.89 -4.22
CA LYS A 75 -9.85 11.85 -2.89
C LYS A 75 -8.76 12.90 -2.68
N THR A 76 -8.55 13.24 -1.42
CA THR A 76 -7.33 13.90 -0.98
C THR A 76 -6.29 12.84 -0.62
N ILE A 77 -5.12 12.91 -1.24
CA ILE A 77 -4.05 11.92 -1.10
C ILE A 77 -2.93 12.50 -0.24
N TYR A 78 -2.61 11.81 0.83
CA TYR A 78 -1.47 12.12 1.70
C TYR A 78 -0.35 11.13 1.41
N VAL A 79 0.75 11.62 0.86
CA VAL A 79 1.88 10.77 0.50
C VAL A 79 2.83 10.65 1.68
N LEU A 80 3.06 9.42 2.13
CA LEU A 80 4.06 9.06 3.12
C LEU A 80 5.32 8.56 2.42
N CYS A 81 6.42 9.26 2.61
CA CYS A 81 7.76 8.81 2.25
C CYS A 81 8.70 8.89 3.46
N ASN A 82 9.98 8.60 3.30
CA ASN A 82 10.92 8.66 4.43
C ASN A 82 11.06 10.07 4.99
N SER A 83 11.23 11.06 4.12
CA SER A 83 11.28 12.49 4.48
C SER A 83 11.17 13.34 3.23
N GLY A 84 10.48 14.48 3.33
CA GLY A 84 10.43 15.49 2.28
C GLY A 84 9.47 15.17 1.13
N ALA A 85 9.55 15.98 0.07
CA ALA A 85 8.54 16.09 -0.98
C ALA A 85 8.78 15.24 -2.24
N ARG A 86 9.93 14.55 -2.37
CA ARG A 86 10.27 13.79 -3.60
C ARG A 86 9.21 12.75 -3.95
N GLY A 87 8.73 12.00 -2.95
CA GLY A 87 7.70 10.99 -3.13
C GLY A 87 6.39 11.60 -3.60
N ALA A 88 5.94 12.69 -2.98
CA ALA A 88 4.73 13.38 -3.39
C ALA A 88 4.82 13.98 -4.80
N ALA A 89 5.96 14.56 -5.16
CA ALA A 89 6.19 15.11 -6.50
C ALA A 89 6.12 14.00 -7.56
N LYS A 90 6.80 12.88 -7.34
CA LYS A 90 6.79 11.75 -8.26
C LYS A 90 5.41 11.10 -8.35
N ALA A 91 4.75 10.86 -7.22
CA ALA A 91 3.39 10.33 -7.19
C ALA A 91 2.41 11.23 -7.95
N THR A 92 2.47 12.54 -7.74
CA THR A 92 1.61 13.51 -8.45
C THR A 92 1.80 13.43 -9.96
N GLN A 93 3.04 13.35 -10.43
CA GLN A 93 3.35 13.19 -11.85
C GLN A 93 2.71 11.91 -12.39
N LEU A 94 2.95 10.76 -11.74
CA LEU A 94 2.49 9.47 -12.21
C LEU A 94 0.96 9.30 -12.14
N LEU A 95 0.31 9.88 -11.13
CA LEU A 95 -1.15 9.94 -11.03
C LEU A 95 -1.75 10.68 -12.22
N LYS A 96 -1.17 11.83 -12.62
CA LYS A 96 -1.60 12.57 -13.81
C LYS A 96 -1.37 11.78 -15.09
N GLU A 97 -0.22 11.12 -15.24
CA GLU A 97 0.09 10.25 -16.38
C GLU A 97 -0.89 9.09 -16.50
N ALA A 98 -1.35 8.54 -15.37
CA ALA A 98 -2.41 7.52 -15.32
C ALA A 98 -3.82 8.06 -15.57
N GLY A 99 -3.98 9.38 -15.76
CA GLY A 99 -5.25 10.04 -16.06
C GLY A 99 -6.11 10.37 -14.84
N ILE A 100 -5.51 10.42 -13.64
CA ILE A 100 -6.18 10.87 -12.43
C ILE A 100 -5.97 12.38 -12.28
N THR A 101 -7.03 13.18 -12.43
CA THR A 101 -6.95 14.65 -12.44
C THR A 101 -7.75 15.32 -11.34
N ASN A 102 -8.79 14.69 -10.83
CA ASN A 102 -9.67 15.26 -9.79
C ASN A 102 -9.22 14.82 -8.40
N ILE A 103 -8.00 15.18 -8.02
CA ILE A 103 -7.38 14.86 -6.72
C ILE A 103 -6.59 16.03 -6.18
N LYS A 104 -6.38 16.01 -4.86
CA LYS A 104 -5.42 16.86 -4.16
C LYS A 104 -4.34 15.98 -3.56
N VAL A 105 -3.08 16.30 -3.81
CA VAL A 105 -1.94 15.53 -3.32
C VAL A 105 -1.09 16.40 -2.40
N PHE A 106 -0.86 15.92 -1.20
CA PHE A 106 -0.01 16.55 -0.19
C PHE A 106 1.08 15.59 0.27
N THR A 107 2.23 16.12 0.65
CA THR A 107 3.26 15.37 1.36
C THR A 107 3.08 15.50 2.87
N ILE A 108 3.23 14.42 3.61
CA ILE A 108 3.25 14.42 5.07
C ILE A 108 4.56 15.08 5.52
N GLU A 109 4.47 16.13 6.31
CA GLU A 109 5.55 17.13 6.54
C GLU A 109 6.87 16.49 6.97
N ASN A 110 6.85 15.60 7.97
CA ASN A 110 8.05 14.95 8.48
C ASN A 110 8.22 13.49 7.98
N GLY A 111 7.24 13.00 7.20
CA GLY A 111 7.27 11.65 6.67
C GLY A 111 7.33 10.56 7.75
N ALA A 112 7.91 9.43 7.39
CA ALA A 112 8.03 8.28 8.30
C ALA A 112 9.05 8.49 9.44
N LYS A 113 9.81 9.56 9.44
CA LYS A 113 10.72 9.94 10.54
C LYS A 113 10.00 10.60 11.70
N SER A 114 8.76 11.06 11.50
CA SER A 114 7.96 11.70 12.54
C SER A 114 7.64 10.74 13.68
N GLU A 115 7.93 11.12 14.91
CA GLU A 115 7.51 10.37 16.08
C GLU A 115 5.99 10.29 16.20
N VAL A 116 5.28 11.33 15.79
CA VAL A 116 3.81 11.37 15.74
C VAL A 116 3.27 10.28 14.81
N ILE A 117 3.85 10.16 13.62
CA ILE A 117 3.47 9.15 12.62
C ILE A 117 3.85 7.74 13.13
N GLN A 118 5.08 7.56 13.63
CA GLN A 118 5.58 6.25 14.07
C GLN A 118 4.77 5.65 15.22
N LYS A 119 4.25 6.47 16.13
CA LYS A 119 3.36 6.00 17.23
C LYS A 119 2.08 5.34 16.74
N HIS A 120 1.68 5.59 15.49
CA HIS A 120 0.49 5.01 14.86
C HIS A 120 0.83 3.92 13.83
N PHE A 121 2.09 3.51 13.75
CA PHE A 121 2.46 2.40 12.89
C PHE A 121 1.93 1.08 13.44
N VAL A 122 1.46 0.27 12.53
CA VAL A 122 1.10 -1.14 12.75
C VAL A 122 2.01 -2.02 11.90
N THR A 123 2.11 -3.29 12.29
CA THR A 123 2.93 -4.31 11.60
C THR A 123 2.06 -5.43 11.05
N ASP A 124 0.80 -5.15 10.78
CA ASP A 124 -0.10 -6.15 10.20
C ASP A 124 0.47 -6.67 8.87
N PRO A 125 0.26 -7.96 8.56
CA PRO A 125 0.65 -8.47 7.26
C PRO A 125 -0.02 -7.63 6.18
N VAL A 126 0.73 -7.33 5.12
CA VAL A 126 0.23 -6.58 3.96
C VAL A 126 -1.04 -7.28 3.48
N ALA A 127 -2.18 -6.62 3.62
CA ALA A 127 -3.40 -7.14 3.01
C ALA A 127 -3.17 -7.14 1.50
N ASP A 128 -3.24 -8.32 0.91
CA ASP A 128 -3.18 -8.48 -0.54
C ASP A 128 -4.29 -7.58 -1.14
N PRO A 129 -3.96 -6.62 -2.02
CA PRO A 129 -4.96 -5.71 -2.58
C PRO A 129 -6.08 -6.43 -3.35
N ASP A 130 -5.90 -7.70 -3.68
CA ASP A 130 -6.90 -8.50 -4.39
C ASP A 130 -7.89 -9.27 -3.48
N THR A 131 -7.73 -9.24 -2.15
CA THR A 131 -8.73 -9.84 -1.26
C THR A 131 -9.90 -8.90 -1.03
N LYS A 132 -10.90 -8.95 -1.87
CA LYS A 132 -12.24 -8.45 -1.57
C LYS A 132 -12.78 -9.22 -0.36
N LYS A 133 -12.85 -8.58 0.79
CA LYS A 133 -13.60 -9.10 1.93
C LYS A 133 -15.09 -9.07 1.60
N ASP A 134 -15.65 -10.21 1.30
CA ASP A 134 -17.08 -10.41 1.43
C ASP A 134 -17.42 -10.40 2.93
N ASN A 135 -17.89 -9.24 3.40
CA ASN A 135 -18.52 -9.14 4.71
C ASN A 135 -19.93 -9.72 4.62
N ASN A 136 -20.08 -10.98 4.94
CA ASN A 136 -21.40 -11.50 5.33
C ASN A 136 -21.35 -11.85 6.82
N GLY A 137 -21.85 -10.90 7.62
CA GLY A 137 -22.01 -11.07 9.04
C GLY A 137 -23.09 -12.10 9.36
N LYS A 138 -22.78 -12.99 10.27
CA LYS A 138 -23.80 -13.66 11.05
C LYS A 138 -23.29 -13.87 12.47
N ASP A 139 -23.77 -13.01 13.36
CA ASP A 139 -23.73 -13.24 14.78
C ASP A 139 -24.39 -14.58 15.12
N ASN A 140 -23.74 -15.36 15.95
CA ASN A 140 -24.45 -16.19 16.92
C ASN A 140 -23.58 -16.44 18.16
N ASN A 141 -23.98 -15.69 19.19
CA ASN A 141 -23.65 -15.89 20.57
C ASN A 141 -24.23 -17.21 21.07
N LYS A 142 -23.43 -18.09 21.68
CA LYS A 142 -23.87 -18.91 22.81
C LYS A 142 -22.70 -19.39 23.68
N ASN A 143 -22.78 -18.90 24.87
CA ASN A 143 -22.12 -19.23 26.12
C ASN A 143 -22.30 -20.72 26.51
N GLN A 144 -21.28 -21.37 27.09
CA GLN A 144 -21.25 -22.11 28.34
C GLN A 144 -20.02 -23.02 28.45
N ASN A 145 -19.15 -22.67 29.30
CA ASN A 145 -18.72 -23.16 30.62
C ASN A 145 -18.43 -24.67 30.77
N ASN A 146 -17.25 -24.92 31.31
CA ASN A 146 -16.84 -25.90 32.31
C ASN A 146 -15.90 -27.05 31.94
N GLY A 147 -14.71 -27.00 32.51
CA GLY A 147 -14.25 -28.10 33.36
C GLY A 147 -13.04 -28.92 32.85
N LYS A 148 -11.87 -28.62 33.41
CA LYS A 148 -10.96 -29.54 34.14
C LYS A 148 -9.99 -30.47 33.36
N THR A 149 -8.69 -30.12 33.50
CA THR A 149 -7.52 -30.95 33.92
C THR A 149 -7.14 -32.18 33.04
N THR A 150 -5.96 -32.27 32.48
CA THR A 150 -4.67 -32.82 32.97
C THR A 150 -3.73 -33.21 31.85
N THR A 151 -2.44 -32.86 32.06
CA THR A 151 -1.18 -33.60 31.84
C THR A 151 -0.69 -33.92 30.41
N ALA A 152 0.38 -33.20 30.10
CA ALA A 152 1.68 -33.66 29.56
C ALA A 152 1.76 -34.65 28.41
N ALA A 153 2.41 -34.25 27.34
CA ALA A 153 3.56 -34.96 26.76
C ALA A 153 4.25 -34.09 25.73
N THR A 154 5.52 -33.84 25.96
CA THR A 154 6.56 -33.35 25.07
C THR A 154 6.64 -34.13 23.77
N THR A 155 6.71 -33.44 22.62
CA THR A 155 7.56 -33.89 21.53
C THR A 155 8.07 -32.66 20.76
N LYS A 156 9.39 -32.50 20.80
CA LYS A 156 10.19 -31.66 19.91
C LYS A 156 10.08 -32.23 18.51
N THR A 157 9.79 -31.40 17.54
CA THR A 157 10.41 -31.52 16.21
C THR A 157 10.44 -30.11 15.61
N GLY A 158 11.65 -29.63 15.42
CA GLY A 158 11.93 -28.43 14.68
C GLY A 158 11.73 -28.69 13.20
N ASP A 159 11.14 -27.72 12.55
CA ASP A 159 11.37 -27.48 11.13
C ASP A 159 11.26 -25.98 10.88
N THR A 160 12.44 -25.41 10.77
CA THR A 160 12.65 -24.08 10.22
C THR A 160 12.47 -24.17 8.71
N ALA A 161 11.30 -23.83 8.21
CA ALA A 161 11.12 -23.58 6.79
C ALA A 161 11.45 -22.10 6.50
N PRO A 162 12.33 -21.80 5.55
CA PRO A 162 12.70 -20.43 5.23
C PRO A 162 11.57 -19.72 4.50
N ILE A 163 11.17 -18.57 5.03
CA ILE A 163 10.22 -17.63 4.42
C ILE A 163 10.93 -16.88 3.27
N ALA A 164 11.36 -17.61 2.26
CA ALA A 164 12.03 -17.03 1.09
C ALA A 164 11.34 -17.36 -0.26
N ALA A 165 10.15 -17.95 -0.24
CA ALA A 165 9.54 -18.46 -1.47
C ALA A 165 8.28 -17.73 -1.95
N LEU A 166 7.89 -16.60 -1.36
CA LEU A 166 6.65 -15.90 -1.72
C LEU A 166 6.83 -14.58 -2.48
N ALA A 167 8.08 -14.19 -2.78
CA ALA A 167 8.35 -12.94 -3.50
C ALA A 167 8.54 -13.09 -5.03
N VAL A 168 8.43 -14.30 -5.58
CA VAL A 168 8.76 -14.57 -7.01
C VAL A 168 7.52 -14.85 -7.88
N ALA A 169 6.34 -14.99 -7.32
CA ALA A 169 5.15 -15.36 -8.10
C ALA A 169 4.42 -14.18 -8.78
N MET A 170 4.79 -12.92 -8.52
CA MET A 170 4.12 -11.75 -9.12
C MET A 170 4.75 -11.21 -10.40
N LEU A 171 5.86 -11.78 -10.88
CA LEU A 171 6.53 -11.30 -12.10
C LEU A 171 6.24 -12.14 -13.35
N ALA A 172 5.48 -13.22 -13.25
CA ALA A 172 5.24 -14.13 -14.38
C ALA A 172 3.93 -13.88 -15.16
N ALA A 173 3.08 -12.95 -14.75
CA ALA A 173 1.77 -12.70 -15.40
C ALA A 173 1.76 -11.53 -16.40
N LEU A 174 2.87 -10.85 -16.63
CA LEU A 174 2.93 -9.67 -17.53
C LEU A 174 3.58 -9.96 -18.91
N GLY A 175 3.78 -11.23 -19.26
CA GLY A 175 4.48 -11.64 -20.48
C GLY A 175 3.64 -11.99 -21.71
N ALA A 176 2.33 -11.82 -21.73
CA ALA A 176 1.51 -12.41 -22.78
C ALA A 176 0.45 -11.52 -23.44
N ILE A 177 0.69 -10.24 -23.66
CA ILE A 177 -0.15 -9.45 -24.59
C ILE A 177 0.69 -8.45 -25.37
N ILE A 178 1.56 -8.91 -26.27
CA ILE A 178 1.96 -8.13 -27.45
C ILE A 178 2.20 -9.12 -28.61
N ALA A 179 1.15 -9.57 -29.23
CA ALA A 179 1.23 -10.13 -30.57
C ALA A 179 -0.17 -10.20 -31.20
N PHE A 180 -0.71 -9.06 -31.64
CA PHE A 180 -1.69 -9.08 -32.74
C PHE A 180 -1.84 -7.65 -33.30
N GLY A 181 -1.41 -7.48 -34.56
CA GLY A 181 -1.86 -6.33 -35.31
C GLY A 181 -0.87 -5.66 -36.25
N LYS A 182 -0.15 -6.43 -37.07
CA LYS A 182 0.31 -5.88 -38.38
C LYS A 182 -0.65 -6.39 -39.46
N LYS A 183 -1.71 -5.66 -39.76
CA LYS A 183 -2.44 -5.80 -41.00
C LYS A 183 -1.83 -4.82 -42.02
N LYS A 184 -1.16 -5.39 -43.02
CA LYS A 184 -0.74 -4.72 -44.23
C LYS A 184 -1.98 -4.17 -44.95
N ILE A 185 -1.96 -2.89 -45.25
CA ILE A 185 -2.81 -2.30 -46.30
C ILE A 185 -1.98 -2.33 -47.54
N VAL A 186 -2.38 -3.15 -48.51
CA VAL A 186 -1.94 -3.10 -49.90
C VAL A 186 -3.08 -2.44 -50.67
N LYS A 187 -2.71 -1.30 -51.23
CA LYS A 187 -3.25 -0.60 -52.40
C LYS A 187 -4.65 -0.88 -52.86
#